data_16ca1726515c8fdd85bf16b7c3d6f5fe
#
_entry.id   16ca1726515c8fdd85bf16b7c3d6f5fe
#
_cell.length_a   1.000
_cell.length_b   1.000
_cell.length_c   1.000
_cell.angle_alpha   90.00
_cell.angle_beta   90.00
_cell.angle_gamma   90.00
#
_symmetry.space_group_name_H-M   'P 1'
#
loop_
_entity.id
_entity.type
_entity.pdbx_description
1 polymer ?
#
loop_
_entity_poly.entity_id
_entity_poly.type
_entity_poly.pdbx_seq_one_letter_code
_entity_poly.pdbx_strand_id
1 'polypeptide(L)'
;MSEDNLKIYLNDHLAGSVSALELLEELIKSTGDASSSFLSQLKSDIEADQQELKALIQRLDMAESGPRKAAAWLAGKLVDLKSMVADRSSGPLWRFEVLEALVLGITGKLELWRALAAIQEASPKLRGTDYESLADRAEDQRRRAETARLEAAKEALA
;
A
#
# COMPACT_ATOMS: atom_id res chain seq x y z
N MET A 1 7.31 8.15 -24.69
CA MET A 1 6.71 7.85 -23.39
C MET A 1 5.43 8.67 -23.26
N SER A 2 4.34 8.04 -22.85
CA SER A 2 3.11 8.78 -22.56
C SER A 2 3.20 9.34 -21.14
N GLU A 3 3.50 10.62 -21.02
CA GLU A 3 3.57 11.30 -19.71
C GLU A 3 2.24 11.25 -18.98
N ASP A 4 1.12 11.33 -19.69
CA ASP A 4 -0.22 11.23 -19.12
C ASP A 4 -0.49 9.85 -18.50
N ASN A 5 -0.10 8.76 -19.17
CA ASN A 5 -0.26 7.42 -18.63
C ASN A 5 0.61 7.21 -17.37
N LEU A 6 1.84 7.70 -17.40
CA LEU A 6 2.71 7.62 -16.24
C LEU A 6 2.14 8.41 -15.05
N LYS A 7 1.66 9.62 -15.32
CA LYS A 7 1.01 10.46 -14.30
C LYS A 7 -0.20 9.77 -13.67
N ILE A 8 -1.07 9.18 -14.49
CA ILE A 8 -2.24 8.43 -14.01
C ILE A 8 -1.79 7.28 -13.13
N TYR A 9 -0.85 6.47 -13.61
CA TYR A 9 -0.35 5.30 -12.92
C TYR A 9 0.26 5.63 -11.55
N LEU A 10 1.13 6.64 -11.47
CA LEU A 10 1.74 7.06 -10.21
C LEU A 10 0.71 7.62 -9.21
N ASN A 11 -0.25 8.40 -9.67
CA ASN A 11 -1.29 8.96 -8.82
C ASN A 11 -2.26 7.88 -8.30
N ASP A 12 -2.57 6.86 -9.09
CA ASP A 12 -3.38 5.72 -8.64
C ASP A 12 -2.67 4.96 -7.51
N HIS A 13 -1.36 4.74 -7.62
CA HIS A 13 -0.56 4.14 -6.56
C HIS A 13 -0.44 5.04 -5.31
N LEU A 14 -0.32 6.35 -5.49
CA LEU A 14 -0.31 7.29 -4.36
C LEU A 14 -1.65 7.24 -3.60
N ALA A 15 -2.76 7.25 -4.31
CA ALA A 15 -4.09 7.12 -3.70
C ALA A 15 -4.26 5.78 -2.96
N GLY A 16 -3.78 4.69 -3.55
CA GLY A 16 -3.75 3.37 -2.91
C GLY A 16 -2.93 3.36 -1.61
N SER A 17 -1.79 4.06 -1.58
CA SER A 17 -0.96 4.16 -0.37
C SER A 17 -1.65 4.92 0.77
N VAL A 18 -2.40 5.98 0.46
CA VAL A 18 -3.20 6.71 1.46
C VAL A 18 -4.22 5.78 2.11
N SER A 19 -4.95 5.04 1.28
CA SER A 19 -5.95 4.08 1.75
C SER A 19 -5.34 2.95 2.59
N ALA A 20 -4.18 2.43 2.20
CA ALA A 20 -3.47 1.40 2.96
C ALA A 20 -3.04 1.90 4.35
N LEU A 21 -2.54 3.13 4.44
CA LEU A 21 -2.15 3.74 5.72
C LEU A 21 -3.35 3.96 6.64
N GLU A 22 -4.49 4.41 6.10
CA GLU A 22 -5.73 4.54 6.88
C GLU A 22 -6.21 3.20 7.45
N LEU A 23 -6.20 2.12 6.64
CA LEU A 23 -6.55 0.78 7.13
C LEU A 23 -5.59 0.30 8.22
N LEU A 24 -4.32 0.53 8.03
CA LEU A 24 -3.30 0.12 8.98
C LEU A 24 -3.44 0.87 10.32
N GLU A 25 -3.81 2.15 10.29
CA GLU A 25 -4.13 2.92 11.49
C GLU A 25 -5.34 2.33 12.24
N GLU A 26 -6.41 1.96 11.55
CA GLU A 26 -7.57 1.33 12.16
C GLU A 26 -7.21 -0.05 12.76
N LEU A 27 -6.37 -0.82 12.05
CA LEU A 27 -5.88 -2.10 12.56
C LEU A 27 -5.05 -1.93 13.83
N ILE A 28 -4.15 -0.94 13.87
CA ILE A 28 -3.34 -0.62 15.06
C ILE A 28 -4.24 -0.25 16.24
N LYS A 29 -5.24 0.61 16.03
CA LYS A 29 -6.19 1.02 17.08
C LYS A 29 -6.99 -0.16 17.65
N SER A 30 -7.33 -1.13 16.82
CA SER A 30 -8.13 -2.30 17.21
C SER A 30 -7.32 -3.44 17.84
N THR A 31 -5.99 -3.37 17.75
CA THR A 31 -5.09 -4.45 18.17
C THR A 31 -4.47 -4.11 19.52
N GLY A 32 -4.38 -5.07 20.45
CA GLY A 32 -3.68 -4.89 21.71
C GLY A 32 -2.15 -4.81 21.53
N ASP A 33 -1.45 -4.43 22.59
CA ASP A 33 -0.02 -4.08 22.61
C ASP A 33 0.94 -5.11 21.98
N ALA A 34 0.60 -6.40 22.01
CA ALA A 34 1.49 -7.49 21.54
C ALA A 34 1.74 -7.45 20.01
N SER A 35 0.81 -6.93 19.21
CA SER A 35 0.95 -6.83 17.75
C SER A 35 1.19 -5.40 17.26
N SER A 36 1.08 -4.41 18.13
CA SER A 36 1.16 -2.99 17.77
C SER A 36 2.55 -2.59 17.27
N SER A 37 3.60 -3.18 17.83
CA SER A 37 5.00 -2.93 17.44
C SER A 37 5.26 -3.32 15.98
N PHE A 38 4.83 -4.51 15.57
CA PHE A 38 4.95 -4.97 14.17
C PHE A 38 4.15 -4.07 13.22
N LEU A 39 2.90 -3.77 13.55
CA LEU A 39 2.02 -2.94 12.72
C LEU A 39 2.53 -1.51 12.61
N SER A 40 3.05 -0.95 13.69
CA SER A 40 3.66 0.38 13.71
C SER A 40 4.93 0.45 12.85
N GLN A 41 5.75 -0.59 12.87
CA GLN A 41 6.93 -0.67 11.99
C GLN A 41 6.51 -0.79 10.53
N LEU A 42 5.52 -1.63 10.22
CA LEU A 42 4.98 -1.76 8.87
C LEU A 42 4.41 -0.42 8.36
N LYS A 43 3.71 0.31 9.22
CA LYS A 43 3.21 1.65 8.90
C LYS A 43 4.34 2.61 8.55
N SER A 44 5.38 2.67 9.38
CA SER A 44 6.55 3.53 9.13
C SER A 44 7.24 3.19 7.81
N ASP A 45 7.38 1.90 7.50
CA ASP A 45 7.98 1.44 6.24
C ASP A 45 7.13 1.86 5.01
N ILE A 46 5.81 1.75 5.11
CA ILE A 46 4.88 2.16 4.03
C ILE A 46 4.86 3.68 3.88
N GLU A 47 4.93 4.44 4.97
CA GLU A 47 5.05 5.90 4.93
C GLU A 47 6.34 6.35 4.22
N ALA A 48 7.46 5.67 4.50
CA ALA A 48 8.72 5.95 3.81
C ALA A 48 8.63 5.72 2.30
N ASP A 49 8.01 4.61 1.88
CA ASP A 49 7.79 4.33 0.46
C ASP A 49 6.82 5.32 -0.20
N GLN A 50 5.81 5.80 0.52
CA GLN A 50 4.92 6.86 0.03
C GLN A 50 5.68 8.17 -0.20
N GLN A 51 6.63 8.53 0.66
CA GLN A 51 7.47 9.71 0.47
C GLN A 51 8.37 9.59 -0.77
N GLU A 52 8.92 8.40 -1.04
CA GLU A 52 9.67 8.15 -2.28
C GLU A 52 8.79 8.36 -3.52
N LEU A 53 7.56 7.87 -3.50
CA LEU A 53 6.61 8.06 -4.60
C LEU A 53 6.24 9.54 -4.79
N LYS A 54 5.99 10.28 -3.70
CA LYS A 54 5.73 11.72 -3.75
C LYS A 54 6.91 12.50 -4.31
N ALA A 55 8.12 12.19 -3.87
CA ALA A 55 9.34 12.83 -4.37
C ALA A 55 9.53 12.56 -5.87
N LEU A 56 9.21 11.35 -6.34
CA LEU A 56 9.25 11.02 -7.76
C LEU A 56 8.22 11.81 -8.57
N ILE A 57 6.98 11.90 -8.11
CA ILE A 57 5.91 12.69 -8.76
C ILE A 57 6.32 14.17 -8.87
N GLN A 58 6.89 14.74 -7.82
CA GLN A 58 7.41 16.12 -7.84
C GLN A 58 8.56 16.29 -8.84
N ARG A 59 9.52 15.37 -8.86
CA ARG A 59 10.66 15.41 -9.79
C ARG A 59 10.24 15.33 -11.26
N LEU A 60 9.12 14.66 -11.52
CA LEU A 60 8.52 14.56 -12.84
C LEU A 60 7.69 15.79 -13.23
N ASP A 61 7.58 16.80 -12.36
CA ASP A 61 6.70 17.98 -12.51
C ASP A 61 5.24 17.60 -12.72
N MET A 62 4.80 16.49 -12.14
CA MET A 62 3.44 15.99 -12.21
C MET A 62 2.64 16.50 -11.01
N ALA A 63 1.50 17.13 -11.25
CA ALA A 63 0.59 17.48 -10.16
C ALA A 63 -0.02 16.23 -9.55
N GLU A 64 -0.09 16.18 -8.22
CA GLU A 64 -0.89 15.18 -7.53
C GLU A 64 -2.34 15.35 -7.95
N SER A 65 -3.00 14.28 -8.34
CA SER A 65 -4.41 14.28 -8.72
C SER A 65 -5.23 13.36 -7.82
N GLY A 66 -6.48 13.71 -7.63
CA GLY A 66 -7.40 12.89 -6.84
C GLY A 66 -7.64 11.50 -7.45
N PRO A 67 -8.23 10.57 -6.67
CA PRO A 67 -8.40 9.18 -7.07
C PRO A 67 -9.23 9.04 -8.35
N ARG A 68 -8.79 8.21 -9.27
CA ARG A 68 -9.53 7.79 -10.47
C ARG A 68 -10.17 6.41 -10.30
N LYS A 69 -10.87 5.92 -11.32
CA LYS A 69 -11.73 4.73 -11.27
C LYS A 69 -11.08 3.46 -10.69
N ALA A 70 -9.78 3.19 -10.92
CA ALA A 70 -9.10 2.02 -10.34
C ALA A 70 -8.82 2.22 -8.84
N ALA A 71 -8.40 3.42 -8.45
CA ALA A 71 -8.25 3.80 -7.05
C ALA A 71 -9.62 3.91 -6.35
N ALA A 72 -10.68 4.27 -7.08
CA ALA A 72 -12.05 4.27 -6.57
C ALA A 72 -12.56 2.85 -6.27
N TRP A 73 -12.14 1.84 -7.02
CA TRP A 73 -12.49 0.45 -6.73
C TRP A 73 -11.80 -0.05 -5.45
N LEU A 74 -10.50 0.22 -5.30
CA LEU A 74 -9.76 -0.05 -4.06
C LEU A 74 -10.35 0.76 -2.89
N ALA A 75 -10.62 2.05 -3.08
CA ALA A 75 -11.25 2.89 -2.07
C ALA A 75 -12.67 2.40 -1.71
N GLY A 76 -13.44 1.88 -2.67
CA GLY A 76 -14.74 1.26 -2.44
C GLY A 76 -14.61 0.00 -1.57
N LYS A 77 -13.68 -0.88 -1.87
CA LYS A 77 -13.35 -2.04 -1.02
C LYS A 77 -12.93 -1.63 0.40
N LEU A 78 -12.19 -0.54 0.53
CA LEU A 78 -11.75 0.01 1.80
C LEU A 78 -12.88 0.68 2.57
N VAL A 79 -13.81 1.35 1.89
CA VAL A 79 -15.04 1.91 2.49
C VAL A 79 -15.95 0.77 2.94
N ASP A 80 -16.07 -0.30 2.17
CA ASP A 80 -16.82 -1.49 2.55
C ASP A 80 -16.19 -2.15 3.79
N LEU A 81 -14.87 -2.30 3.83
CA LEU A 81 -14.15 -2.77 5.02
C LEU A 81 -14.31 -1.84 6.22
N LYS A 82 -14.27 -0.50 6.02
CA LYS A 82 -14.54 0.48 7.07
C LYS A 82 -15.98 0.46 7.57
N SER A 83 -16.97 0.27 6.68
CA SER A 83 -18.39 0.15 7.09
C SER A 83 -18.65 -1.16 7.83
N MET A 84 -17.98 -2.25 7.45
CA MET A 84 -18.00 -3.50 8.22
C MET A 84 -17.38 -3.35 9.61
N VAL A 85 -16.41 -2.43 9.76
CA VAL A 85 -15.80 -2.03 11.05
C VAL A 85 -16.80 -1.31 11.95
N ALA A 86 -17.64 -0.43 11.40
CA ALA A 86 -18.66 0.29 12.17
C ALA A 86 -19.73 -0.65 12.76
N ASP A 87 -20.01 -1.77 12.07
CA ASP A 87 -21.02 -2.75 12.46
C ASP A 87 -20.45 -3.97 13.21
N ARG A 88 -19.16 -4.28 13.03
CA ARG A 88 -18.45 -5.42 13.62
C ARG A 88 -17.03 -5.06 14.04
N SER A 89 -16.88 -4.01 14.84
CA SER A 89 -15.59 -3.56 15.33
C SER A 89 -14.78 -4.70 15.96
N SER A 90 -13.64 -5.04 15.34
CA SER A 90 -12.56 -5.85 15.95
C SER A 90 -12.74 -7.38 16.06
N GLY A 91 -13.47 -8.02 15.17
CA GLY A 91 -13.50 -9.49 15.12
C GLY A 91 -12.30 -10.10 14.37
N PRO A 92 -12.00 -11.41 14.61
CA PRO A 92 -10.92 -12.09 13.91
C PRO A 92 -11.04 -12.03 12.38
N LEU A 93 -12.23 -12.14 11.81
CA LEU A 93 -12.48 -12.06 10.38
C LEU A 93 -12.11 -10.68 9.80
N TRP A 94 -12.52 -9.61 10.47
CA TRP A 94 -12.14 -8.26 10.04
C TRP A 94 -10.61 -8.06 10.01
N ARG A 95 -9.92 -8.51 11.06
CA ARG A 95 -8.45 -8.45 11.13
C ARG A 95 -7.79 -9.21 9.97
N PHE A 96 -8.29 -10.41 9.67
CA PHE A 96 -7.81 -11.21 8.55
C PHE A 96 -8.03 -10.50 7.20
N GLU A 97 -9.23 -9.97 6.94
CA GLU A 97 -9.55 -9.26 5.69
C GLU A 97 -8.75 -7.96 5.51
N VAL A 98 -8.49 -7.22 6.60
CA VAL A 98 -7.63 -6.02 6.55
C VAL A 98 -6.19 -6.39 6.19
N LEU A 99 -5.64 -7.43 6.81
CA LEU A 99 -4.29 -7.92 6.50
C LEU A 99 -4.21 -8.42 5.05
N GLU A 100 -5.26 -9.06 4.55
CA GLU A 100 -5.33 -9.47 3.14
C GLU A 100 -5.32 -8.27 2.19
N ALA A 101 -6.09 -7.23 2.48
CA ALA A 101 -6.08 -5.98 1.72
C ALA A 101 -4.69 -5.30 1.74
N LEU A 102 -4.00 -5.32 2.88
CA LEU A 102 -2.64 -4.80 3.01
C LEU A 102 -1.64 -5.60 2.17
N VAL A 103 -1.69 -6.93 2.18
CA VAL A 103 -0.83 -7.79 1.34
C VAL A 103 -1.05 -7.47 -0.14
N LEU A 104 -2.29 -7.32 -0.59
CA LEU A 104 -2.61 -6.95 -1.97
C LEU A 104 -2.09 -5.56 -2.33
N GLY A 105 -2.23 -4.58 -1.44
CA GLY A 105 -1.73 -3.22 -1.64
C GLY A 105 -0.19 -3.16 -1.70
N ILE A 106 0.50 -3.90 -0.83
CA ILE A 106 1.96 -3.99 -0.84
C ILE A 106 2.45 -4.71 -2.11
N THR A 107 1.74 -5.74 -2.57
CA THR A 107 2.03 -6.40 -3.85
C THR A 107 1.91 -5.40 -5.00
N GLY A 108 0.87 -4.59 -5.02
CA GLY A 108 0.72 -3.51 -6.01
C GLY A 108 1.90 -2.52 -6.01
N LYS A 109 2.38 -2.14 -4.83
CA LYS A 109 3.57 -1.29 -4.68
C LYS A 109 4.85 -1.98 -5.20
N LEU A 110 5.03 -3.26 -4.93
CA LEU A 110 6.13 -4.04 -5.49
C LEU A 110 6.12 -3.99 -7.03
N GLU A 111 4.96 -4.21 -7.63
CA GLU A 111 4.81 -4.15 -9.08
C GLU A 111 5.02 -2.73 -9.64
N LEU A 112 4.66 -1.68 -8.90
CA LEU A 112 5.00 -0.29 -9.24
C LEU A 112 6.52 -0.11 -9.40
N TRP A 113 7.31 -0.49 -8.40
CA TRP A 113 8.77 -0.32 -8.45
C TRP A 113 9.40 -1.13 -9.57
N ARG A 114 8.92 -2.35 -9.82
CA ARG A 114 9.37 -3.18 -10.94
C ARG A 114 9.03 -2.56 -12.31
N ALA A 115 7.85 -2.00 -12.46
CA ALA A 115 7.44 -1.31 -13.68
C ALA A 115 8.32 -0.08 -13.95
N LEU A 116 8.62 0.71 -12.91
CA LEU A 116 9.50 1.89 -13.04
C LEU A 116 10.94 1.49 -13.34
N ALA A 117 11.45 0.42 -12.74
CA ALA A 117 12.75 -0.15 -13.08
C ALA A 117 12.83 -0.51 -14.57
N ALA A 118 11.79 -1.12 -15.12
CA ALA A 118 11.74 -1.53 -16.51
C ALA A 118 11.77 -0.36 -17.53
N ILE A 119 11.26 0.83 -17.11
CA ILE A 119 11.16 2.00 -18.00
C ILE A 119 12.14 3.13 -17.67
N GLN A 120 12.99 2.99 -16.64
CA GLN A 120 13.84 4.08 -16.14
C GLN A 120 14.77 4.68 -17.21
N GLU A 121 15.19 3.89 -18.20
CA GLU A 121 16.03 4.36 -19.30
C GLU A 121 15.26 5.22 -20.31
N ALA A 122 13.94 5.15 -20.33
CA ALA A 122 13.08 5.93 -21.23
C ALA A 122 13.04 7.43 -20.89
N SER A 123 13.38 7.80 -19.64
CA SER A 123 13.36 9.19 -19.19
C SER A 123 14.50 9.51 -18.24
N PRO A 124 15.28 10.57 -18.49
CA PRO A 124 16.33 11.02 -17.55
C PRO A 124 15.78 11.32 -16.15
N LYS A 125 14.54 11.77 -16.04
CA LYS A 125 13.88 12.10 -14.76
C LYS A 125 13.56 10.86 -13.92
N LEU A 126 13.48 9.67 -14.53
CA LEU A 126 13.30 8.40 -13.83
C LEU A 126 14.61 7.80 -13.32
N ARG A 127 15.73 8.21 -13.88
CA ARG A 127 17.06 7.73 -13.48
C ARG A 127 17.45 8.26 -12.10
N GLY A 128 18.35 7.55 -11.43
CA GLY A 128 18.87 7.97 -10.12
C GLY A 128 18.03 7.54 -8.91
N THR A 129 16.94 6.82 -9.13
CA THR A 129 16.20 6.11 -8.08
C THR A 129 16.57 4.64 -8.11
N ASP A 130 16.90 4.08 -6.96
CA ASP A 130 17.20 2.65 -6.82
C ASP A 130 15.89 1.86 -6.68
N TYR A 131 15.24 1.60 -7.81
CA TYR A 131 13.97 0.87 -7.86
C TYR A 131 14.10 -0.59 -7.42
N GLU A 132 15.27 -1.20 -7.58
CA GLU A 132 15.51 -2.57 -7.13
C GLU A 132 15.48 -2.64 -5.60
N SER A 133 16.16 -1.73 -4.92
CA SER A 133 16.11 -1.63 -3.46
C SER A 133 14.70 -1.35 -2.93
N LEU A 134 13.93 -0.50 -3.63
CA LEU A 134 12.53 -0.23 -3.28
C LEU A 134 11.63 -1.47 -3.48
N ALA A 135 11.87 -2.24 -4.53
CA ALA A 135 11.17 -3.50 -4.77
C ALA A 135 11.52 -4.55 -3.70
N ASP A 136 12.77 -4.67 -3.31
CA ASP A 136 13.22 -5.60 -2.26
C ASP A 136 12.59 -5.22 -0.90
N ARG A 137 12.51 -3.94 -0.58
CA ARG A 137 11.80 -3.45 0.61
C ARG A 137 10.32 -3.82 0.59
N ALA A 138 9.66 -3.63 -0.55
CA ALA A 138 8.26 -3.98 -0.71
C ALA A 138 8.03 -5.50 -0.58
N GLU A 139 8.92 -6.31 -1.12
CA GLU A 139 8.85 -7.77 -0.98
C GLU A 139 9.04 -8.22 0.48
N ASP A 140 9.96 -7.60 1.22
CA ASP A 140 10.12 -7.87 2.64
C ASP A 140 8.86 -7.50 3.44
N GLN A 141 8.29 -6.34 3.19
CA GLN A 141 7.02 -5.92 3.81
C GLN A 141 5.88 -6.89 3.48
N ARG A 142 5.79 -7.32 2.21
CA ARG A 142 4.78 -8.29 1.76
C ARG A 142 4.89 -9.60 2.52
N ARG A 143 6.10 -10.16 2.67
CA ARG A 143 6.33 -11.42 3.41
C ARG A 143 5.94 -11.30 4.88
N ARG A 144 6.29 -10.17 5.52
CA ARG A 144 5.92 -9.91 6.92
C ARG A 144 4.40 -9.79 7.10
N ALA A 145 3.74 -9.05 6.22
CA ALA A 145 2.28 -8.90 6.25
C ALA A 145 1.57 -10.23 5.93
N GLU A 146 2.09 -11.03 5.00
CA GLU A 146 1.55 -12.36 4.68
C GLU A 146 1.64 -13.32 5.87
N THR A 147 2.74 -13.32 6.59
CA THR A 147 2.86 -14.12 7.81
C THR A 147 1.77 -13.75 8.82
N ALA A 148 1.56 -12.46 9.06
CA ALA A 148 0.51 -11.98 9.96
C ALA A 148 -0.90 -12.34 9.46
N ARG A 149 -1.13 -12.25 8.13
CA ARG A 149 -2.41 -12.62 7.51
C ARG A 149 -2.72 -14.11 7.72
N LEU A 150 -1.75 -14.98 7.52
CA LEU A 150 -1.94 -16.43 7.68
C LEU A 150 -2.21 -16.82 9.14
N GLU A 151 -1.60 -16.15 10.11
CA GLU A 151 -1.94 -16.35 11.53
C GLU A 151 -3.36 -15.87 11.82
N ALA A 152 -3.75 -14.70 11.31
CA ALA A 152 -5.11 -14.19 11.46
C ALA A 152 -6.16 -15.11 10.78
N ALA A 153 -5.81 -15.75 9.65
CA ALA A 153 -6.67 -16.73 8.99
C ALA A 153 -6.99 -17.93 9.89
N LYS A 154 -6.02 -18.43 10.63
CA LYS A 154 -6.24 -19.55 11.58
C LYS A 154 -7.22 -19.16 12.67
N GLU A 155 -7.12 -17.95 13.19
CA GLU A 155 -8.03 -17.43 14.21
C GLU A 155 -9.44 -17.16 13.66
N ALA A 156 -9.54 -16.75 12.40
CA ALA A 156 -10.79 -16.31 11.79
C ALA A 156 -11.60 -17.44 11.14
N LEU A 157 -10.93 -18.45 10.59
CA LEU A 157 -11.54 -19.42 9.68
C LEU A 157 -11.51 -20.87 10.21
N ALA A 158 -10.73 -21.17 11.25
CA ALA A 158 -10.67 -22.48 11.89
C ALA A 158 -11.40 -22.50 13.22
#